data_673bce9828ed6eeafaccb5b256ad659e
#
_entry.id   673bce9828ed6eeafaccb5b256ad659e
#
_cell.length_a   1.000
_cell.length_b   1.000
_cell.length_c   1.000
_cell.angle_alpha   90.00
_cell.angle_beta   90.00
_cell.angle_gamma   90.00
#
_symmetry.space_group_name_H-M   'P 1'
#
loop_
_entity.id
_entity.type
_entity.pdbx_description
1 polymer ?
#
loop_
_entity_poly.entity_id
_entity_poly.type
_entity_poly.pdbx_seq_one_letter_code
_entity_poly.pdbx_strand_id
1 'polypeptide(L)'
;MENIKILKGFKTPITGMPDLSVIQMPDPETVAVPAVDIPYIRPKLLVKKDEPVKTGTPLFCVKRNKCISYVSPGTGIVKEIVYGEKRRLQEVVITLDKNRGKADDFIQFETVSQNNIDKIPKSKIIQLLQQGGLWQCLREFPAGDTADETHAPPMIIVSLNGNDLFSPHPKVVLENETFFFELGIKILKQFSNRIIVTSRQSSMDRLNKIKDHITHVVPDFYPSWDPSIVLYQLKQSREDNRSWCIQADQLIQVARFLLTGRYPVKRVVTITRSNDKKPHLIVRQGMPVKDLVGSLDNNYTITTGRFKGRSVDFRSHMGFFENTLNIINSNQEEELFGFIKPGLSKPSVSRTFLSCLTKTPKNLDVNMHGEERACINCGYCTNICPNDLTPSFIMKALLSDDIEDALSYGLLDCARCGLCSYVCPSKIELVQILSFGMDSHYKDKE
;
A
#
# COMPACT_ATOMS: atom_id res chain seq x y z
N MET A 1 -19.27 11.95 13.11
CA MET A 1 -18.54 11.86 11.82
C MET A 1 -18.04 13.25 11.45
N GLU A 2 -16.74 13.41 11.29
CA GLU A 2 -16.09 14.69 11.06
C GLU A 2 -15.50 14.76 9.65
N ASN A 3 -15.46 15.95 9.05
CA ASN A 3 -14.83 16.16 7.75
C ASN A 3 -13.39 16.66 7.93
N ILE A 4 -12.42 15.93 7.36
CA ILE A 4 -11.03 16.37 7.35
C ILE A 4 -10.84 17.35 6.21
N LYS A 5 -10.30 18.53 6.54
CA LYS A 5 -10.10 19.63 5.60
C LYS A 5 -8.72 19.51 4.94
N ILE A 6 -8.66 18.89 3.75
CA ILE A 6 -7.46 18.80 2.93
C ILE A 6 -7.67 19.70 1.70
N LEU A 7 -6.77 20.65 1.45
CA LEU A 7 -6.94 21.64 0.40
C LEU A 7 -6.11 21.36 -0.85
N LYS A 8 -4.96 20.71 -0.68
CA LYS A 8 -3.96 20.43 -1.72
C LYS A 8 -3.95 18.97 -2.14
N GLY A 9 -3.63 18.71 -3.39
CA GLY A 9 -3.59 17.37 -3.98
C GLY A 9 -3.92 17.40 -5.48
N PHE A 10 -4.00 16.21 -6.09
CA PHE A 10 -4.27 16.05 -7.51
C PHE A 10 -5.78 15.93 -7.76
N LYS A 11 -6.38 16.99 -8.31
CA LYS A 11 -7.83 17.14 -8.51
C LYS A 11 -8.31 16.80 -9.93
N THR A 12 -7.39 16.59 -10.87
CA THR A 12 -7.74 16.25 -12.25
C THR A 12 -8.33 14.84 -12.32
N PRO A 13 -9.49 14.63 -12.94
CA PRO A 13 -10.05 13.30 -13.12
C PRO A 13 -9.14 12.42 -13.99
N ILE A 14 -8.92 11.17 -13.57
CA ILE A 14 -8.12 10.17 -14.30
C ILE A 14 -9.03 9.03 -14.71
N THR A 15 -8.83 8.50 -15.93
CA THR A 15 -9.49 7.31 -16.44
C THR A 15 -8.93 6.03 -15.82
N GLY A 16 -9.63 4.90 -15.96
CA GLY A 16 -9.18 3.60 -15.48
C GLY A 16 -9.69 3.24 -14.08
N MET A 17 -10.65 4.01 -13.52
CA MET A 17 -11.30 3.64 -12.27
C MET A 17 -12.00 2.28 -12.43
N PRO A 18 -11.71 1.30 -11.55
CA PRO A 18 -12.36 0.00 -11.59
C PRO A 18 -13.88 0.11 -11.44
N ASP A 19 -14.63 -0.74 -12.13
CA ASP A 19 -16.07 -0.87 -11.88
C ASP A 19 -16.32 -1.69 -10.60
N LEU A 20 -17.57 -1.81 -10.18
CA LEU A 20 -17.92 -2.53 -8.94
C LEU A 20 -18.19 -4.02 -9.17
N SER A 21 -18.03 -4.52 -10.38
CA SER A 21 -18.14 -5.95 -10.65
C SER A 21 -16.95 -6.70 -10.03
N VAL A 22 -17.16 -7.96 -9.71
CA VAL A 22 -16.16 -8.79 -9.02
C VAL A 22 -16.00 -10.09 -9.79
N ILE A 23 -14.77 -10.45 -10.09
CA ILE A 23 -14.41 -11.74 -10.70
C ILE A 23 -13.51 -12.49 -9.74
N GLN A 24 -13.85 -13.74 -9.44
CA GLN A 24 -12.96 -14.63 -8.72
C GLN A 24 -12.01 -15.30 -9.70
N MET A 25 -10.72 -15.04 -9.53
CA MET A 25 -9.69 -15.68 -10.34
C MET A 25 -9.50 -17.14 -9.90
N PRO A 26 -9.20 -18.05 -10.85
CA PRO A 26 -8.79 -19.39 -10.51
C PRO A 26 -7.47 -19.35 -9.72
N ASP A 27 -7.24 -20.39 -8.91
CA ASP A 27 -5.97 -20.49 -8.20
C ASP A 27 -4.83 -20.70 -9.21
N PRO A 28 -3.69 -19.98 -9.06
CA PRO A 28 -2.55 -20.12 -9.96
C PRO A 28 -1.80 -21.44 -9.74
N GLU A 29 -0.89 -21.76 -10.64
CA GLU A 29 0.02 -22.91 -10.48
C GLU A 29 1.05 -22.66 -9.37
N THR A 30 1.52 -21.43 -9.25
CA THR A 30 2.50 -21.00 -8.26
C THR A 30 2.02 -19.80 -7.48
N VAL A 31 2.50 -19.67 -6.25
CA VAL A 31 2.38 -18.46 -5.42
C VAL A 31 3.73 -18.13 -4.84
N ALA A 32 3.95 -16.86 -4.47
CA ALA A 32 5.17 -16.48 -3.76
C ALA A 32 4.92 -15.48 -2.65
N VAL A 33 5.92 -15.36 -1.78
CA VAL A 33 6.00 -14.28 -0.78
C VAL A 33 7.23 -13.44 -1.11
N PRO A 34 7.05 -12.27 -1.77
CA PRO A 34 8.14 -11.34 -2.03
C PRO A 34 8.65 -10.72 -0.74
N ALA A 35 9.96 -10.87 -0.47
CA ALA A 35 10.62 -10.26 0.69
C ALA A 35 11.20 -8.88 0.34
N VAL A 36 11.51 -8.63 -0.95
CA VAL A 36 12.08 -7.37 -1.41
C VAL A 36 11.15 -6.18 -1.24
N ASP A 37 9.85 -6.43 -1.27
CA ASP A 37 8.81 -5.41 -1.18
C ASP A 37 8.43 -5.02 0.25
N ILE A 38 8.98 -5.74 1.23
CA ILE A 38 8.73 -5.49 2.64
C ILE A 38 9.81 -4.51 3.15
N PRO A 39 9.42 -3.30 3.57
CA PRO A 39 10.38 -2.31 4.03
C PRO A 39 11.03 -2.74 5.34
N TYR A 40 12.29 -2.32 5.53
CA TYR A 40 13.07 -2.42 6.77
C TYR A 40 13.28 -3.83 7.33
N ILE A 41 13.04 -4.89 6.55
CA ILE A 41 13.31 -6.24 7.03
C ILE A 41 14.69 -6.76 6.57
N ARG A 42 15.32 -7.55 7.44
CA ARG A 42 16.39 -8.47 7.09
C ARG A 42 15.83 -9.88 7.23
N PRO A 43 15.41 -10.53 6.14
CA PRO A 43 14.76 -11.84 6.22
C PRO A 43 15.76 -12.93 6.62
N LYS A 44 15.33 -13.80 7.55
CA LYS A 44 16.00 -15.06 7.88
C LYS A 44 15.15 -16.19 7.33
N LEU A 45 15.66 -16.88 6.33
CA LEU A 45 14.98 -18.01 5.71
C LEU A 45 14.79 -19.16 6.70
N LEU A 46 13.63 -19.81 6.66
CA LEU A 46 13.25 -20.93 7.53
C LEU A 46 12.99 -22.24 6.75
N VAL A 47 12.91 -22.16 5.42
CA VAL A 47 12.63 -23.31 4.53
C VAL A 47 13.75 -23.51 3.52
N LYS A 48 13.79 -24.68 2.88
CA LYS A 48 14.73 -25.03 1.82
C LYS A 48 13.97 -25.29 0.52
N LYS A 49 14.68 -25.27 -0.61
CA LYS A 49 14.14 -25.72 -1.89
C LYS A 49 13.70 -27.18 -1.78
N ASP A 50 12.62 -27.53 -2.48
CA ASP A 50 11.98 -28.85 -2.54
C ASP A 50 11.35 -29.30 -1.20
N GLU A 51 11.26 -28.41 -0.20
CA GLU A 51 10.61 -28.69 1.08
C GLU A 51 9.07 -28.57 0.95
N PRO A 52 8.29 -29.54 1.46
CA PRO A 52 6.84 -29.44 1.49
C PRO A 52 6.39 -28.42 2.54
N VAL A 53 5.41 -27.59 2.19
CA VAL A 53 4.83 -26.56 3.06
C VAL A 53 3.32 -26.60 3.04
N LYS A 54 2.69 -26.31 4.17
CA LYS A 54 1.23 -26.09 4.26
C LYS A 54 0.92 -24.60 4.27
N THR A 55 -0.31 -24.24 3.94
CA THR A 55 -0.79 -22.86 4.12
C THR A 55 -0.62 -22.45 5.58
N GLY A 56 0.10 -21.35 5.82
CA GLY A 56 0.46 -20.90 7.16
C GLY A 56 1.85 -21.36 7.65
N THR A 57 2.59 -22.21 6.90
CA THR A 57 3.97 -22.57 7.25
C THR A 57 4.88 -21.33 7.18
N PRO A 58 5.66 -21.00 8.24
CA PRO A 58 6.62 -19.90 8.19
C PRO A 58 7.72 -20.16 7.15
N LEU A 59 7.87 -19.22 6.20
CA LEU A 59 8.87 -19.29 5.12
C LEU A 59 10.15 -18.54 5.49
N PHE A 60 10.00 -17.38 6.07
CA PHE A 60 11.09 -16.59 6.63
C PHE A 60 10.56 -15.70 7.77
N CYS A 61 11.46 -15.24 8.63
CA CYS A 61 11.15 -14.32 9.71
C CYS A 61 12.05 -13.09 9.65
N VAL A 62 11.68 -12.04 10.39
CA VAL A 62 12.49 -10.85 10.55
C VAL A 62 13.68 -11.17 11.47
N LYS A 63 14.91 -10.93 11.02
CA LYS A 63 16.13 -11.31 11.77
C LYS A 63 16.20 -10.64 13.15
N ARG A 64 15.78 -9.37 13.27
CA ARG A 64 15.78 -8.58 14.51
C ARG A 64 14.68 -8.99 15.48
N ASN A 65 13.51 -9.41 14.95
CA ASN A 65 12.38 -9.91 15.72
C ASN A 65 11.87 -11.22 15.12
N LYS A 66 12.40 -12.34 15.62
CA LYS A 66 12.11 -13.69 15.08
C LYS A 66 10.66 -14.14 15.32
N CYS A 67 9.89 -13.43 16.13
CA CYS A 67 8.47 -13.71 16.34
C CYS A 67 7.65 -13.32 15.10
N ILE A 68 8.10 -12.32 14.34
CA ILE A 68 7.40 -11.86 13.13
C ILE A 68 7.76 -12.76 11.97
N SER A 69 6.81 -13.61 11.58
CA SER A 69 6.94 -14.57 10.50
C SER A 69 6.18 -14.13 9.25
N TYR A 70 6.67 -14.52 8.09
CA TYR A 70 5.98 -14.46 6.81
C TYR A 70 5.68 -15.89 6.38
N VAL A 71 4.40 -16.18 6.16
CA VAL A 71 3.91 -17.54 6.02
C VAL A 71 3.48 -17.87 4.60
N SER A 72 3.46 -19.15 4.26
CA SER A 72 3.03 -19.65 2.96
C SER A 72 1.55 -19.33 2.70
N PRO A 73 1.19 -18.72 1.55
CA PRO A 73 -0.19 -18.49 1.14
C PRO A 73 -0.82 -19.72 0.47
N GLY A 74 -0.14 -20.86 0.48
CA GLY A 74 -0.67 -22.08 -0.13
C GLY A 74 0.09 -23.33 0.30
N THR A 75 -0.58 -24.47 0.20
CA THR A 75 0.00 -25.79 0.40
C THR A 75 0.66 -26.28 -0.87
N GLY A 76 1.86 -26.84 -0.76
CA GLY A 76 2.62 -27.33 -1.91
C GLY A 76 4.10 -27.54 -1.59
N ILE A 77 4.96 -27.31 -2.55
CA ILE A 77 6.41 -27.53 -2.45
C ILE A 77 7.13 -26.23 -2.77
N VAL A 78 8.15 -25.88 -1.99
CA VAL A 78 9.04 -24.74 -2.27
C VAL A 78 9.78 -25.00 -3.59
N LYS A 79 9.36 -24.34 -4.65
CA LYS A 79 9.91 -24.51 -5.99
C LYS A 79 11.26 -23.84 -6.11
N GLU A 80 11.35 -22.60 -5.62
CA GLU A 80 12.51 -21.76 -5.81
C GLU A 80 12.62 -20.73 -4.68
N ILE A 81 13.88 -20.39 -4.33
CA ILE A 81 14.21 -19.28 -3.44
C ILE A 81 15.03 -18.32 -4.30
N VAL A 82 14.43 -17.20 -4.65
CA VAL A 82 15.03 -16.22 -5.56
C VAL A 82 15.86 -15.23 -4.77
N TYR A 83 17.10 -15.05 -5.20
CA TYR A 83 18.02 -14.06 -4.64
C TYR A 83 18.40 -13.01 -5.68
N GLY A 84 18.44 -11.76 -5.26
CA GLY A 84 18.91 -10.65 -6.05
C GLY A 84 20.37 -10.30 -5.77
N GLU A 85 20.72 -9.07 -6.07
CA GLU A 85 22.05 -8.52 -5.81
C GLU A 85 22.47 -8.70 -4.35
N LYS A 86 23.77 -8.91 -4.13
CA LYS A 86 24.36 -9.13 -2.78
C LYS A 86 23.66 -10.26 -1.99
N ARG A 87 23.10 -11.26 -2.69
CA ARG A 87 22.36 -12.41 -2.11
C ARG A 87 21.17 -11.99 -1.23
N ARG A 88 20.55 -10.85 -1.53
CA ARG A 88 19.34 -10.41 -0.84
C ARG A 88 18.17 -11.29 -1.28
N LEU A 89 17.43 -11.88 -0.33
CA LEU A 89 16.22 -12.64 -0.62
C LEU A 89 15.22 -11.75 -1.35
N GLN A 90 14.80 -12.17 -2.54
CA GLN A 90 13.74 -11.50 -3.33
C GLN A 90 12.39 -12.11 -3.04
N GLU A 91 12.23 -13.39 -3.26
CA GLU A 91 10.95 -14.09 -3.01
C GLU A 91 11.17 -15.58 -2.75
N VAL A 92 10.18 -16.20 -2.09
CA VAL A 92 10.06 -17.65 -1.93
C VAL A 92 8.87 -18.12 -2.74
N VAL A 93 9.12 -18.92 -3.78
CA VAL A 93 8.11 -19.42 -4.72
C VAL A 93 7.68 -20.82 -4.34
N ILE A 94 6.36 -21.07 -4.36
CA ILE A 94 5.75 -22.35 -3.99
C ILE A 94 4.90 -22.83 -5.17
N THR A 95 5.12 -24.06 -5.62
CA THR A 95 4.19 -24.75 -6.52
C THR A 95 3.03 -25.33 -5.71
N LEU A 96 1.81 -24.93 -6.04
CA LEU A 96 0.62 -25.34 -5.31
C LEU A 96 0.24 -26.80 -5.62
N ASP A 97 -0.16 -27.55 -4.59
CA ASP A 97 -0.73 -28.88 -4.77
C ASP A 97 -2.10 -28.79 -5.48
N LYS A 98 -2.34 -29.68 -6.44
CA LYS A 98 -3.60 -29.80 -7.18
C LYS A 98 -4.77 -30.28 -6.29
N ASN A 99 -4.47 -31.00 -5.21
CA ASN A 99 -5.46 -31.51 -4.25
C ASN A 99 -5.76 -30.57 -3.08
N ARG A 100 -5.39 -29.30 -3.20
CA ARG A 100 -5.63 -28.27 -2.17
C ARG A 100 -7.12 -28.06 -1.89
N GLY A 101 -7.43 -27.60 -0.69
CA GLY A 101 -8.81 -27.34 -0.23
C GLY A 101 -9.33 -28.35 0.80
N LYS A 102 -8.55 -29.39 1.11
CA LYS A 102 -8.83 -30.30 2.24
C LYS A 102 -8.51 -29.62 3.58
N ALA A 103 -9.14 -30.07 4.65
CA ALA A 103 -8.94 -29.53 6.00
C ALA A 103 -7.46 -29.56 6.45
N ASP A 104 -6.71 -30.55 5.99
CA ASP A 104 -5.29 -30.78 6.33
C ASP A 104 -4.32 -29.85 5.60
N ASP A 105 -4.80 -29.04 4.64
CA ASP A 105 -3.96 -28.12 3.85
C ASP A 105 -3.51 -26.87 4.63
N PHE A 106 -4.03 -26.67 5.84
CA PHE A 106 -3.75 -25.50 6.66
C PHE A 106 -3.02 -25.87 7.94
N ILE A 107 -2.10 -25.02 8.37
CA ILE A 107 -1.68 -24.99 9.76
C ILE A 107 -2.84 -24.42 10.57
N GLN A 108 -3.29 -25.16 11.57
CA GLN A 108 -4.31 -24.69 12.49
C GLN A 108 -3.64 -23.96 13.66
N PHE A 109 -3.90 -22.68 13.75
CA PHE A 109 -3.48 -21.84 14.89
C PHE A 109 -4.57 -21.86 15.97
N GLU A 110 -4.20 -21.44 17.18
CA GLU A 110 -5.16 -21.25 18.27
C GLU A 110 -6.18 -20.18 17.89
N THR A 111 -7.44 -20.43 18.23
CA THR A 111 -8.56 -19.54 17.90
C THR A 111 -9.00 -18.74 19.12
N VAL A 112 -9.53 -17.57 18.86
CA VAL A 112 -10.17 -16.71 19.86
C VAL A 112 -11.67 -16.76 19.66
N SER A 113 -12.44 -17.17 20.68
CA SER A 113 -13.89 -17.11 20.57
C SER A 113 -14.39 -15.67 20.52
N GLN A 114 -15.44 -15.41 19.73
CA GLN A 114 -16.04 -14.08 19.60
C GLN A 114 -16.42 -13.46 20.96
N ASN A 115 -16.94 -14.28 21.89
CA ASN A 115 -17.40 -13.80 23.22
C ASN A 115 -16.24 -13.47 24.18
N ASN A 116 -15.02 -13.89 23.87
CA ASN A 116 -13.86 -13.71 24.71
C ASN A 116 -12.88 -12.66 24.13
N ILE A 117 -13.20 -12.05 23.00
CA ILE A 117 -12.27 -11.16 22.32
C ILE A 117 -11.90 -9.95 23.18
N ASP A 118 -12.83 -9.45 23.98
CA ASP A 118 -12.61 -8.32 24.90
C ASP A 118 -11.85 -8.73 26.17
N LYS A 119 -11.73 -10.03 26.43
CA LYS A 119 -11.11 -10.59 27.65
C LYS A 119 -9.73 -11.19 27.40
N ILE A 120 -9.37 -11.40 26.15
CA ILE A 120 -8.08 -11.99 25.80
C ILE A 120 -6.94 -11.00 26.10
N PRO A 121 -5.82 -11.44 26.71
CA PRO A 121 -4.68 -10.56 26.92
C PRO A 121 -4.13 -10.03 25.60
N LYS A 122 -3.79 -8.72 25.54
CA LYS A 122 -3.15 -8.06 24.39
C LYS A 122 -1.92 -8.83 23.90
N SER A 123 -1.08 -9.31 24.81
CA SER A 123 0.11 -10.13 24.51
C SER A 123 -0.21 -11.40 23.71
N LYS A 124 -1.35 -12.02 24.01
CA LYS A 124 -1.79 -13.23 23.29
C LYS A 124 -2.22 -12.92 21.85
N ILE A 125 -2.92 -11.81 21.64
CA ILE A 125 -3.27 -11.35 20.27
C ILE A 125 -2.01 -11.08 19.48
N ILE A 126 -1.03 -10.34 20.04
CA ILE A 126 0.25 -10.06 19.43
C ILE A 126 0.94 -11.37 19.02
N GLN A 127 1.08 -12.31 19.95
CA GLN A 127 1.72 -13.61 19.71
C GLN A 127 1.07 -14.35 18.55
N LEU A 128 -0.27 -14.46 18.54
CA LEU A 128 -1.00 -15.16 17.47
C LEU A 128 -0.80 -14.49 16.12
N LEU A 129 -0.89 -13.17 16.06
CA LEU A 129 -0.71 -12.43 14.80
C LEU A 129 0.73 -12.50 14.29
N GLN A 130 1.74 -12.47 15.17
CA GLN A 130 3.15 -12.63 14.81
C GLN A 130 3.42 -14.03 14.24
N GLN A 131 2.93 -15.08 14.90
CA GLN A 131 3.06 -16.46 14.44
C GLN A 131 2.30 -16.72 13.15
N GLY A 132 1.08 -16.16 13.03
CA GLY A 132 0.21 -16.31 11.86
C GLY A 132 0.58 -15.43 10.67
N GLY A 133 1.65 -14.62 10.78
CA GLY A 133 2.09 -13.77 9.66
C GLY A 133 1.14 -12.62 9.34
N LEU A 134 0.45 -12.06 10.34
CA LEU A 134 -0.49 -10.95 10.16
C LEU A 134 -0.20 -9.72 11.04
N TRP A 135 0.78 -9.80 11.94
CA TRP A 135 1.18 -8.63 12.74
C TRP A 135 1.66 -7.47 11.88
N GLN A 136 2.35 -7.75 10.78
CA GLN A 136 2.84 -6.78 9.81
C GLN A 136 1.73 -6.01 9.06
N CYS A 137 0.46 -6.39 9.19
CA CYS A 137 -0.67 -5.61 8.69
C CYS A 137 -0.84 -4.29 9.46
N LEU A 138 -0.38 -4.26 10.71
CA LEU A 138 -0.31 -3.05 11.53
C LEU A 138 1.01 -2.32 11.22
N ARG A 139 0.91 -1.12 10.70
CA ARG A 139 2.05 -0.30 10.26
C ARG A 139 2.18 0.93 11.15
N GLU A 140 3.41 1.22 11.59
CA GLU A 140 3.72 2.39 12.42
C GLU A 140 4.27 3.54 11.59
N PHE A 141 3.80 4.75 11.86
CA PHE A 141 4.36 5.97 11.30
C PHE A 141 5.66 6.40 12.02
N PRO A 142 6.50 7.23 11.39
CA PRO A 142 6.38 7.78 10.04
C PRO A 142 6.90 6.84 8.94
N ALA A 143 7.73 5.86 9.31
CA ALA A 143 8.43 5.01 8.34
C ALA A 143 7.50 4.06 7.58
N GLY A 144 6.36 3.70 8.19
CA GLY A 144 5.49 2.65 7.71
C GLY A 144 6.11 1.27 7.91
N ASP A 145 6.91 1.07 8.94
CA ASP A 145 7.40 -0.25 9.35
C ASP A 145 6.32 -1.05 10.08
N THR A 146 6.59 -2.30 10.37
CA THR A 146 5.73 -3.12 11.23
C THR A 146 5.61 -2.47 12.60
N ALA A 147 4.39 -2.41 13.14
CA ALA A 147 4.11 -1.79 14.42
C ALA A 147 4.95 -2.40 15.56
N ASP A 148 5.52 -1.54 16.40
CA ASP A 148 6.26 -1.92 17.59
C ASP A 148 5.28 -2.32 18.71
N GLU A 149 5.29 -3.59 19.08
CA GLU A 149 4.42 -4.15 20.10
C GLU A 149 4.70 -3.67 21.51
N THR A 150 5.82 -3.01 21.74
CA THR A 150 6.28 -2.59 23.09
C THR A 150 5.59 -1.33 23.59
N HIS A 151 4.94 -0.56 22.70
CA HIS A 151 4.21 0.64 23.08
C HIS A 151 2.74 0.62 22.63
N ALA A 152 1.92 1.46 23.26
CA ALA A 152 0.54 1.69 22.86
C ALA A 152 0.49 2.87 21.87
N PRO A 153 -0.09 2.70 20.67
CA PRO A 153 -0.19 3.79 19.70
C PRO A 153 -1.15 4.88 20.20
N PRO A 154 -0.81 6.17 20.04
CA PRO A 154 -1.72 7.27 20.37
C PRO A 154 -3.06 7.19 19.63
N MET A 155 -3.02 6.77 18.36
CA MET A 155 -4.22 6.46 17.57
C MET A 155 -3.93 5.33 16.56
N ILE A 156 -5.01 4.69 16.08
CA ILE A 156 -4.93 3.73 14.96
C ILE A 156 -5.86 4.21 13.87
N ILE A 157 -5.30 4.42 12.66
CA ILE A 157 -6.05 4.85 11.49
C ILE A 157 -6.42 3.64 10.63
N VAL A 158 -7.71 3.40 10.46
CA VAL A 158 -8.27 2.37 9.57
C VAL A 158 -8.71 3.04 8.28
N SER A 159 -7.98 2.81 7.19
CA SER A 159 -8.34 3.34 5.88
C SER A 159 -9.27 2.39 5.14
N LEU A 160 -10.46 2.85 4.77
CA LEU A 160 -11.39 2.07 3.95
C LEU A 160 -11.02 2.09 2.46
N ASN A 161 -10.29 3.11 2.01
CA ASN A 161 -9.97 3.34 0.60
C ASN A 161 -8.52 2.96 0.23
N GLY A 162 -7.78 2.31 1.12
CA GLY A 162 -6.37 1.98 0.89
C GLY A 162 -5.47 3.20 0.78
N ASN A 163 -4.33 3.07 0.08
CA ASN A 163 -3.33 4.14 -0.08
C ASN A 163 -3.14 4.53 -1.55
N ASP A 164 -3.63 3.72 -2.48
CA ASP A 164 -3.37 3.83 -3.90
C ASP A 164 -4.44 4.68 -4.60
N LEU A 165 -4.11 5.14 -5.80
CA LEU A 165 -5.03 5.94 -6.62
C LEU A 165 -6.31 5.18 -6.95
N PHE A 166 -6.18 3.90 -7.26
CA PHE A 166 -7.27 3.01 -7.68
C PHE A 166 -7.41 1.79 -6.76
N SER A 167 -7.19 1.96 -5.48
CA SER A 167 -7.40 0.89 -4.48
C SER A 167 -8.80 0.27 -4.61
N PRO A 168 -8.94 -1.00 -4.22
CA PRO A 168 -10.25 -1.66 -4.21
C PRO A 168 -11.31 -0.82 -3.52
N HIS A 169 -12.48 -0.75 -4.14
CA HIS A 169 -13.58 0.06 -3.60
C HIS A 169 -14.09 -0.53 -2.29
N PRO A 170 -14.27 0.27 -1.22
CA PRO A 170 -14.62 -0.25 0.10
C PRO A 170 -15.95 -1.02 0.11
N LYS A 171 -16.91 -0.70 -0.76
CA LYS A 171 -18.13 -1.50 -0.93
C LYS A 171 -17.81 -2.95 -1.29
N VAL A 172 -16.84 -3.17 -2.21
CA VAL A 172 -16.46 -4.53 -2.64
C VAL A 172 -15.67 -5.24 -1.55
N VAL A 173 -14.76 -4.54 -0.88
CA VAL A 173 -13.94 -5.10 0.22
C VAL A 173 -14.82 -5.54 1.39
N LEU A 174 -15.87 -4.77 1.69
CA LEU A 174 -16.75 -4.99 2.85
C LEU A 174 -18.00 -5.82 2.49
N GLU A 175 -18.16 -6.22 1.23
CA GLU A 175 -19.29 -7.05 0.82
C GLU A 175 -19.26 -8.39 1.57
N ASN A 176 -20.31 -8.63 2.39
CA ASN A 176 -20.42 -9.80 3.27
C ASN A 176 -19.33 -9.92 4.36
N GLU A 177 -18.50 -8.89 4.57
CA GLU A 177 -17.38 -8.89 5.52
C GLU A 177 -17.60 -7.97 6.73
N THR A 178 -18.79 -7.35 6.85
CA THR A 178 -19.13 -6.40 7.93
C THR A 178 -18.85 -6.98 9.31
N PHE A 179 -19.22 -8.23 9.54
CA PHE A 179 -18.98 -8.93 10.81
C PHE A 179 -17.48 -8.97 11.18
N PHE A 180 -16.60 -9.34 10.24
CA PHE A 180 -15.15 -9.39 10.52
C PHE A 180 -14.54 -7.99 10.64
N PHE A 181 -15.08 -7.01 9.92
CA PHE A 181 -14.68 -5.62 10.09
C PHE A 181 -14.99 -5.10 11.50
N GLU A 182 -16.22 -5.30 11.98
CA GLU A 182 -16.64 -4.90 13.34
C GLU A 182 -15.81 -5.61 14.41
N LEU A 183 -15.55 -6.91 14.22
CA LEU A 183 -14.69 -7.69 15.11
C LEU A 183 -13.28 -7.12 15.12
N GLY A 184 -12.74 -6.75 13.95
CA GLY A 184 -11.44 -6.10 13.81
C GLY A 184 -11.37 -4.77 14.57
N ILE A 185 -12.41 -3.93 14.49
CA ILE A 185 -12.48 -2.69 15.26
C ILE A 185 -12.44 -2.96 16.78
N LYS A 186 -13.14 -4.00 17.26
CA LYS A 186 -13.07 -4.41 18.68
C LYS A 186 -11.66 -4.84 19.08
N ILE A 187 -10.96 -5.59 18.22
CA ILE A 187 -9.56 -5.98 18.45
C ILE A 187 -8.67 -4.75 18.55
N LEU A 188 -8.80 -3.77 17.63
CA LEU A 188 -7.98 -2.56 17.66
C LEU A 188 -8.18 -1.71 18.90
N LYS A 189 -9.39 -1.68 19.46
CA LYS A 189 -9.70 -0.97 20.73
C LYS A 189 -8.89 -1.47 21.93
N GLN A 190 -8.32 -2.67 21.88
CA GLN A 190 -7.41 -3.16 22.91
C GLN A 190 -6.01 -2.51 22.85
N PHE A 191 -5.64 -1.95 21.69
CA PHE A 191 -4.33 -1.32 21.47
C PHE A 191 -4.40 0.19 21.66
N SER A 192 -5.50 0.85 21.25
CA SER A 192 -5.69 2.30 21.40
C SER A 192 -7.17 2.63 21.65
N ASN A 193 -7.41 3.63 22.49
CA ASN A 193 -8.75 4.19 22.69
C ASN A 193 -9.20 5.10 21.53
N ARG A 194 -8.26 5.55 20.69
CA ARG A 194 -8.52 6.45 19.57
C ARG A 194 -8.41 5.71 18.23
N ILE A 195 -9.53 5.14 17.79
CA ILE A 195 -9.64 4.48 16.49
C ILE A 195 -10.28 5.45 15.49
N ILE A 196 -9.56 5.76 14.42
CA ILE A 196 -9.97 6.65 13.36
C ILE A 196 -10.30 5.82 12.12
N VAL A 197 -11.56 5.75 11.74
CA VAL A 197 -11.99 5.06 10.52
C VAL A 197 -12.31 6.10 9.45
N THR A 198 -11.58 6.05 8.33
CA THR A 198 -11.67 7.05 7.27
C THR A 198 -12.30 6.50 6.01
N SER A 199 -13.15 7.31 5.37
CA SER A 199 -13.74 7.02 4.06
C SER A 199 -13.72 8.25 3.16
N ARG A 200 -13.66 8.04 1.85
CA ARG A 200 -13.88 9.09 0.86
C ARG A 200 -15.34 9.53 0.86
N GLN A 201 -15.58 10.81 0.58
CA GLN A 201 -16.93 11.37 0.48
C GLN A 201 -17.80 10.59 -0.54
N SER A 202 -17.25 10.28 -1.72
CA SER A 202 -17.97 9.56 -2.79
C SER A 202 -18.31 8.11 -2.45
N SER A 203 -17.68 7.51 -1.44
CA SER A 203 -17.95 6.13 -1.04
C SER A 203 -19.08 6.02 -0.01
N MET A 204 -19.46 7.12 0.65
CA MET A 204 -20.34 7.11 1.82
C MET A 204 -21.73 6.52 1.53
N ASP A 205 -22.33 6.85 0.39
CA ASP A 205 -23.69 6.38 0.03
C ASP A 205 -23.77 4.85 -0.13
N ARG A 206 -22.62 4.19 -0.26
CA ARG A 206 -22.50 2.74 -0.50
C ARG A 206 -22.05 1.96 0.72
N LEU A 207 -21.87 2.62 1.88
CA LEU A 207 -21.32 2.04 3.12
C LEU A 207 -22.31 2.06 4.28
N ASN A 208 -23.61 1.99 4.00
CA ASN A 208 -24.68 2.10 5.00
C ASN A 208 -24.52 1.10 6.16
N LYS A 209 -24.04 -0.13 5.89
CA LYS A 209 -23.89 -1.20 6.90
C LYS A 209 -22.84 -0.89 7.97
N ILE A 210 -21.86 -0.05 7.65
CA ILE A 210 -20.75 0.30 8.55
C ILE A 210 -20.66 1.79 8.84
N LYS A 211 -21.68 2.55 8.46
CA LYS A 211 -21.70 4.02 8.58
C LYS A 211 -21.41 4.51 10.00
N ASP A 212 -21.90 3.81 11.00
CA ASP A 212 -21.71 4.15 12.40
C ASP A 212 -20.27 3.96 12.90
N HIS A 213 -19.49 3.17 12.18
CA HIS A 213 -18.06 3.00 12.48
C HIS A 213 -17.17 4.05 11.83
N ILE A 214 -17.66 4.75 10.79
CA ILE A 214 -16.89 5.77 10.07
C ILE A 214 -16.83 7.03 10.93
N THR A 215 -15.63 7.40 11.36
CA THR A 215 -15.41 8.56 12.21
C THR A 215 -15.13 9.83 11.42
N HIS A 216 -14.38 9.70 10.30
CA HIS A 216 -13.93 10.83 9.51
C HIS A 216 -14.14 10.60 8.01
N VAL A 217 -14.44 11.69 7.32
CA VAL A 217 -14.61 11.72 5.86
C VAL A 217 -13.52 12.60 5.25
N VAL A 218 -12.93 12.12 4.17
CA VAL A 218 -11.88 12.81 3.41
C VAL A 218 -12.35 13.17 2.00
N PRO A 219 -11.77 14.22 1.38
CA PRO A 219 -12.10 14.62 0.01
C PRO A 219 -11.79 13.54 -1.04
N ASP A 220 -12.41 13.65 -2.22
CA ASP A 220 -12.32 12.69 -3.33
C ASP A 220 -11.18 12.95 -4.32
N PHE A 221 -10.05 13.49 -3.89
CA PHE A 221 -8.89 13.70 -4.73
C PHE A 221 -7.63 13.08 -4.12
N TYR A 222 -6.76 12.58 -4.98
CA TYR A 222 -5.52 11.92 -4.55
C TYR A 222 -4.54 12.92 -3.92
N PRO A 223 -3.92 12.58 -2.80
CA PRO A 223 -3.96 11.36 -1.98
C PRO A 223 -4.69 11.54 -0.64
N SER A 224 -5.79 12.30 -0.58
CA SER A 224 -6.49 12.70 0.65
C SER A 224 -6.81 11.54 1.61
N TRP A 225 -7.00 10.34 1.08
CA TRP A 225 -7.35 9.15 1.87
C TRP A 225 -6.13 8.35 2.38
N ASP A 226 -4.91 8.78 2.06
CA ASP A 226 -3.71 8.13 2.60
C ASP A 226 -3.64 8.35 4.12
N PRO A 227 -3.46 7.29 4.93
CA PRO A 227 -3.39 7.41 6.38
C PRO A 227 -2.31 8.37 6.88
N SER A 228 -1.20 8.53 6.14
CA SER A 228 -0.15 9.50 6.51
C SER A 228 -0.63 10.95 6.42
N ILE A 229 -1.52 11.23 5.48
CA ILE A 229 -2.12 12.56 5.32
C ILE A 229 -3.19 12.79 6.40
N VAL A 230 -3.99 11.77 6.65
CA VAL A 230 -4.98 11.80 7.75
C VAL A 230 -4.28 12.06 9.08
N LEU A 231 -3.17 11.35 9.36
CA LEU A 231 -2.38 11.57 10.57
C LEU A 231 -1.90 13.02 10.66
N TYR A 232 -1.31 13.56 9.58
CA TYR A 232 -0.80 14.93 9.54
C TYR A 232 -1.87 15.96 9.91
N GLN A 233 -3.12 15.75 9.47
CA GLN A 233 -4.23 16.65 9.76
C GLN A 233 -4.80 16.51 11.18
N LEU A 234 -4.63 15.33 11.80
CA LEU A 234 -5.23 15.00 13.11
C LEU A 234 -4.25 15.03 14.27
N LYS A 235 -2.94 15.00 13.98
CA LYS A 235 -1.90 15.01 15.03
C LYS A 235 -1.87 16.35 15.77
N GLN A 236 -1.67 16.29 17.08
CA GLN A 236 -1.59 17.45 17.98
C GLN A 236 -0.21 17.56 18.63
N SER A 237 0.55 16.47 18.65
CA SER A 237 1.87 16.38 19.27
C SER A 237 2.85 15.55 18.42
N ARG A 238 4.14 15.59 18.77
CA ARG A 238 5.16 14.72 18.15
C ARG A 238 4.95 13.25 18.47
N GLU A 239 4.33 12.93 19.60
CA GLU A 239 4.05 11.55 20.00
C GLU A 239 3.05 10.89 19.07
N ASP A 240 2.12 11.67 18.50
CA ASP A 240 1.15 11.18 17.52
C ASP A 240 1.83 10.59 16.26
N ASN A 241 3.08 10.96 15.97
CA ASN A 241 3.84 10.35 14.88
C ASN A 241 4.16 8.85 15.08
N ARG A 242 3.92 8.30 16.28
CA ARG A 242 4.01 6.85 16.56
C ARG A 242 2.66 6.14 16.47
N SER A 243 1.69 6.75 15.82
CA SER A 243 0.38 6.16 15.54
C SER A 243 0.52 5.01 14.54
N TRP A 244 -0.47 4.11 14.57
CA TRP A 244 -0.49 2.99 13.64
C TRP A 244 -1.53 3.20 12.55
N CYS A 245 -1.39 2.43 11.46
CA CYS A 245 -2.44 2.33 10.45
C CYS A 245 -2.63 0.89 9.98
N ILE A 246 -3.82 0.62 9.46
CA ILE A 246 -4.20 -0.64 8.82
C ILE A 246 -5.25 -0.37 7.74
N GLN A 247 -5.25 -1.14 6.67
CA GLN A 247 -6.29 -1.10 5.65
C GLN A 247 -7.47 -1.99 6.04
N ALA A 248 -8.66 -1.68 5.56
CA ALA A 248 -9.88 -2.43 5.91
C ALA A 248 -9.82 -3.91 5.52
N ASP A 249 -9.27 -4.24 4.36
CA ASP A 249 -9.08 -5.62 3.90
C ASP A 249 -8.14 -6.40 4.83
N GLN A 250 -7.05 -5.77 5.27
CA GLN A 250 -6.11 -6.36 6.22
C GLN A 250 -6.74 -6.54 7.61
N LEU A 251 -7.55 -5.58 8.06
CA LEU A 251 -8.28 -5.68 9.33
C LEU A 251 -9.25 -6.86 9.33
N ILE A 252 -9.97 -7.07 8.21
CA ILE A 252 -10.84 -8.21 8.00
C ILE A 252 -10.04 -9.53 8.07
N GLN A 253 -8.87 -9.58 7.44
CA GLN A 253 -7.99 -10.75 7.47
C GLN A 253 -7.50 -11.06 8.88
N VAL A 254 -7.08 -10.06 9.65
CA VAL A 254 -6.68 -10.19 11.06
C VAL A 254 -7.83 -10.76 11.90
N ALA A 255 -9.03 -10.22 11.78
CA ALA A 255 -10.19 -10.67 12.54
C ALA A 255 -10.58 -12.11 12.15
N ARG A 256 -10.59 -12.42 10.87
CA ARG A 256 -10.89 -13.78 10.34
C ARG A 256 -9.87 -14.79 10.85
N PHE A 257 -8.59 -14.48 10.83
CA PHE A 257 -7.52 -15.34 11.33
C PHE A 257 -7.71 -15.66 12.81
N LEU A 258 -7.90 -14.66 13.65
CA LEU A 258 -8.07 -14.85 15.09
C LEU A 258 -9.30 -15.72 15.42
N LEU A 259 -10.38 -15.59 14.65
CA LEU A 259 -11.59 -16.39 14.85
C LEU A 259 -11.47 -17.83 14.32
N THR A 260 -10.83 -18.01 13.15
CA THR A 260 -10.78 -19.31 12.46
C THR A 260 -9.51 -20.11 12.73
N GLY A 261 -8.44 -19.48 13.18
CA GLY A 261 -7.11 -20.07 13.33
C GLY A 261 -6.47 -20.48 11.99
N ARG A 262 -6.97 -19.97 10.86
CA ARG A 262 -6.46 -20.29 9.52
C ARG A 262 -5.97 -19.04 8.82
N TYR A 263 -4.79 -19.12 8.19
CA TYR A 263 -4.24 -18.01 7.42
C TYR A 263 -5.16 -17.66 6.24
N PRO A 264 -5.62 -16.41 6.12
CA PRO A 264 -6.50 -15.97 5.04
C PRO A 264 -5.70 -15.86 3.73
N VAL A 265 -6.11 -16.60 2.70
CA VAL A 265 -5.36 -16.71 1.44
C VAL A 265 -5.93 -15.84 0.31
N LYS A 266 -7.16 -15.33 0.45
CA LYS A 266 -7.82 -14.53 -0.58
C LYS A 266 -7.82 -13.06 -0.23
N ARG A 267 -7.67 -12.22 -1.25
CA ARG A 267 -7.77 -10.76 -1.14
C ARG A 267 -8.40 -10.16 -2.38
N VAL A 268 -8.92 -8.94 -2.25
CA VAL A 268 -9.43 -8.15 -3.36
C VAL A 268 -8.31 -7.29 -3.91
N VAL A 269 -8.13 -7.30 -5.22
CA VAL A 269 -7.15 -6.45 -5.91
C VAL A 269 -7.77 -5.77 -7.13
N THR A 270 -7.13 -4.71 -7.60
CA THR A 270 -7.50 -3.99 -8.81
C THR A 270 -6.35 -3.96 -9.80
N ILE A 271 -6.68 -4.16 -11.06
CA ILE A 271 -5.75 -3.98 -12.17
C ILE A 271 -6.31 -2.83 -13.01
N THR A 272 -5.53 -1.78 -13.18
CA THR A 272 -6.00 -0.61 -13.91
C THR A 272 -5.22 -0.43 -15.21
N ARG A 273 -5.93 -0.07 -16.25
CA ARG A 273 -5.39 0.29 -17.55
C ARG A 273 -6.16 1.48 -18.08
N SER A 274 -5.47 2.46 -18.63
CA SER A 274 -6.11 3.63 -19.23
C SER A 274 -7.19 3.22 -20.21
N ASN A 275 -8.35 3.89 -20.14
CA ASN A 275 -9.55 3.66 -20.97
C ASN A 275 -10.31 2.34 -20.77
N ASP A 276 -9.84 1.44 -19.91
CA ASP A 276 -10.52 0.19 -19.60
C ASP A 276 -11.16 0.24 -18.20
N LYS A 277 -12.45 -0.04 -18.11
CA LYS A 277 -13.09 -0.34 -16.84
C LYS A 277 -12.88 -1.80 -16.52
N LYS A 278 -12.01 -2.09 -15.56
CA LYS A 278 -11.70 -3.45 -15.13
C LYS A 278 -12.51 -3.81 -13.87
N PRO A 279 -12.92 -5.07 -13.71
CA PRO A 279 -13.55 -5.54 -12.48
C PRO A 279 -12.55 -5.58 -11.33
N HIS A 280 -13.06 -5.65 -10.10
CA HIS A 280 -12.28 -6.09 -8.95
C HIS A 280 -12.00 -7.59 -9.07
N LEU A 281 -10.80 -8.02 -8.69
CA LEU A 281 -10.41 -9.42 -8.73
C LEU A 281 -10.27 -9.96 -7.31
N ILE A 282 -10.92 -11.11 -7.02
CA ILE A 282 -10.61 -11.89 -5.83
C ILE A 282 -9.53 -12.88 -6.21
N VAL A 283 -8.36 -12.74 -5.61
CA VAL A 283 -7.15 -13.50 -5.95
C VAL A 283 -6.56 -14.20 -4.74
N ARG A 284 -5.75 -15.22 -4.96
CA ARG A 284 -4.89 -15.79 -3.92
C ARG A 284 -3.70 -14.87 -3.66
N GLN A 285 -3.31 -14.70 -2.40
CA GLN A 285 -2.11 -13.94 -2.03
C GLN A 285 -0.87 -14.52 -2.73
N GLY A 286 0.02 -13.63 -3.17
CA GLY A 286 1.23 -14.03 -3.87
C GLY A 286 1.00 -14.59 -5.28
N MET A 287 -0.13 -14.27 -5.92
CA MET A 287 -0.41 -14.66 -7.31
C MET A 287 0.60 -14.05 -8.29
N PRO A 288 1.03 -14.77 -9.36
CA PRO A 288 1.91 -14.21 -10.38
C PRO A 288 1.31 -12.98 -11.05
N VAL A 289 2.12 -11.94 -11.24
CA VAL A 289 1.70 -10.70 -11.90
C VAL A 289 1.19 -10.98 -13.32
N LYS A 290 1.85 -11.87 -14.07
CA LYS A 290 1.45 -12.28 -15.41
C LYS A 290 0.02 -12.82 -15.49
N ASP A 291 -0.43 -13.57 -14.46
CA ASP A 291 -1.78 -14.14 -14.42
C ASP A 291 -2.84 -13.07 -14.13
N LEU A 292 -2.45 -11.98 -13.45
CA LEU A 292 -3.32 -10.85 -13.14
C LEU A 292 -3.50 -9.90 -14.32
N VAL A 293 -2.41 -9.60 -15.02
CA VAL A 293 -2.41 -8.57 -16.08
C VAL A 293 -2.66 -9.14 -17.47
N GLY A 294 -2.50 -10.46 -17.65
CA GLY A 294 -2.62 -11.15 -18.94
C GLY A 294 -1.46 -10.82 -19.90
N SER A 295 -1.68 -10.99 -21.20
CA SER A 295 -0.67 -10.66 -22.20
C SER A 295 -0.51 -9.15 -22.33
N LEU A 296 0.72 -8.68 -22.26
CA LEU A 296 1.09 -7.28 -22.45
C LEU A 296 2.12 -7.15 -23.57
N ASP A 297 1.95 -6.12 -24.39
CA ASP A 297 2.95 -5.72 -25.38
C ASP A 297 4.12 -5.00 -24.67
N ASN A 298 5.28 -4.94 -25.30
CA ASN A 298 6.49 -4.28 -24.79
C ASN A 298 6.31 -2.76 -24.50
N ASN A 299 5.21 -2.19 -24.96
CA ASN A 299 4.89 -0.76 -24.82
C ASN A 299 4.23 -0.42 -23.46
N TYR A 300 4.13 -1.38 -22.55
CA TYR A 300 3.51 -1.15 -21.25
C TYR A 300 4.48 -1.44 -20.11
N THR A 301 4.39 -0.61 -19.07
CA THR A 301 5.06 -0.80 -17.78
C THR A 301 4.02 -1.08 -16.71
N ILE A 302 4.30 -2.02 -15.83
CA ILE A 302 3.47 -2.31 -14.65
C ILE A 302 4.06 -1.55 -13.47
N THR A 303 3.21 -0.84 -12.73
CA THR A 303 3.61 -0.17 -11.47
C THR A 303 2.66 -0.51 -10.34
N THR A 304 3.14 -0.38 -9.11
CA THR A 304 2.26 -0.41 -7.92
C THR A 304 1.30 0.77 -7.93
N GLY A 305 0.22 0.70 -7.16
CA GLY A 305 -0.95 1.55 -7.28
C GLY A 305 -0.79 3.04 -6.95
N ARG A 306 0.33 3.46 -6.33
CA ARG A 306 0.60 4.89 -6.07
C ARG A 306 0.83 5.67 -7.36
N PHE A 307 0.64 6.98 -7.32
CA PHE A 307 0.76 7.85 -8.51
C PHE A 307 2.13 7.72 -9.20
N LYS A 308 3.21 7.67 -8.41
CA LYS A 308 4.58 7.32 -8.86
C LYS A 308 4.97 6.01 -8.16
N GLY A 309 4.21 4.95 -8.47
CA GLY A 309 4.44 3.64 -7.92
C GLY A 309 5.75 3.00 -8.42
N ARG A 310 6.24 2.03 -7.67
CA ARG A 310 7.41 1.23 -8.04
C ARG A 310 7.10 0.39 -9.28
N SER A 311 8.05 0.27 -10.19
CA SER A 311 7.97 -0.68 -11.32
C SER A 311 7.92 -2.12 -10.79
N VAL A 312 7.05 -2.93 -11.39
CA VAL A 312 6.83 -4.34 -11.05
C VAL A 312 7.20 -5.21 -12.25
N ASP A 313 8.06 -6.20 -12.02
CA ASP A 313 8.43 -7.13 -13.08
C ASP A 313 7.24 -8.04 -13.43
N PHE A 314 6.97 -8.21 -14.71
CA PHE A 314 5.92 -9.10 -15.24
C PHE A 314 6.06 -10.55 -14.75
N ARG A 315 7.30 -10.99 -14.49
CA ARG A 315 7.62 -12.35 -14.04
C ARG A 315 7.54 -12.52 -12.52
N SER A 316 7.41 -11.42 -11.76
CA SER A 316 7.31 -11.42 -10.31
C SER A 316 5.93 -11.84 -9.82
N HIS A 317 5.78 -11.90 -8.51
CA HIS A 317 4.52 -12.16 -7.83
C HIS A 317 4.04 -10.90 -7.12
N MET A 318 2.72 -10.80 -6.92
CA MET A 318 2.11 -9.67 -6.23
C MET A 318 2.54 -9.63 -4.76
N GLY A 319 3.01 -8.48 -4.30
CA GLY A 319 3.53 -8.27 -2.96
C GLY A 319 2.45 -8.35 -1.87
N PHE A 320 2.91 -8.51 -0.63
CA PHE A 320 2.03 -8.67 0.53
C PHE A 320 1.14 -7.43 0.77
N PHE A 321 1.68 -6.22 0.56
CA PHE A 321 0.97 -4.96 0.84
C PHE A 321 0.29 -4.35 -0.38
N GLU A 322 0.56 -4.87 -1.56
CA GLU A 322 0.04 -4.33 -2.82
C GLU A 322 -1.37 -4.85 -3.08
N ASN A 323 -2.30 -3.96 -3.36
CA ASN A 323 -3.67 -4.30 -3.74
C ASN A 323 -4.10 -3.68 -5.07
N THR A 324 -3.18 -2.96 -5.74
CA THR A 324 -3.43 -2.31 -7.03
C THR A 324 -2.19 -2.41 -7.92
N LEU A 325 -2.39 -2.79 -9.18
CA LEU A 325 -1.37 -2.70 -10.23
C LEU A 325 -1.89 -1.79 -11.35
N ASN A 326 -1.05 -0.84 -11.77
CA ASN A 326 -1.34 0.06 -12.87
C ASN A 326 -0.58 -0.39 -14.11
N ILE A 327 -1.28 -0.58 -15.22
CA ILE A 327 -0.71 -0.84 -16.54
C ILE A 327 -0.64 0.49 -17.28
N ILE A 328 0.54 1.01 -17.47
CA ILE A 328 0.80 2.35 -18.00
C ILE A 328 1.50 2.20 -19.35
N ASN A 329 1.09 3.00 -20.33
CA ASN A 329 1.78 3.05 -21.60
C ASN A 329 3.19 3.64 -21.41
N SER A 330 4.21 2.88 -21.75
CA SER A 330 5.62 3.26 -21.63
C SER A 330 6.19 3.90 -22.89
N ASN A 331 5.38 4.12 -23.93
CA ASN A 331 5.84 4.78 -25.16
C ASN A 331 6.40 6.15 -24.79
N GLN A 332 7.72 6.18 -24.64
CA GLN A 332 8.55 7.37 -24.61
C GLN A 332 8.76 7.85 -26.05
N GLU A 333 7.69 8.21 -26.75
CA GLU A 333 7.89 8.99 -27.95
C GLU A 333 8.51 10.31 -27.50
N GLU A 334 9.81 10.46 -27.81
CA GLU A 334 10.48 11.75 -27.70
C GLU A 334 9.75 12.70 -28.63
N GLU A 335 8.86 13.50 -28.07
CA GLU A 335 8.13 14.50 -28.83
C GLU A 335 9.09 15.64 -29.21
N LEU A 336 9.60 15.61 -30.43
CA LEU A 336 10.33 16.76 -30.99
C LEU A 336 9.44 18.02 -30.87
N PHE A 337 9.97 19.07 -30.25
CA PHE A 337 9.24 20.32 -29.97
C PHE A 337 7.96 20.14 -29.11
N GLY A 338 7.89 19.12 -28.26
CA GLY A 338 6.75 18.88 -27.36
C GLY A 338 6.35 20.09 -26.48
N PHE A 339 7.29 21.03 -26.23
CA PHE A 339 7.03 22.26 -25.50
C PHE A 339 6.16 23.28 -26.26
N ILE A 340 6.05 23.18 -27.59
CA ILE A 340 5.19 24.05 -28.44
C ILE A 340 3.77 23.51 -28.50
N LYS A 341 3.57 22.21 -28.26
CA LYS A 341 2.26 21.59 -28.36
C LYS A 341 1.33 22.06 -27.23
N PRO A 342 0.06 22.40 -27.51
CA PRO A 342 -0.87 22.92 -26.51
C PRO A 342 -1.20 21.93 -25.40
N GLY A 343 -0.92 20.62 -25.55
CA GLY A 343 -1.03 19.61 -24.51
C GLY A 343 -2.44 19.40 -23.99
N LEU A 344 -3.46 19.38 -24.85
CA LEU A 344 -4.88 19.17 -24.47
C LEU A 344 -5.15 17.82 -23.81
N SER A 345 -4.38 16.80 -24.14
CA SER A 345 -4.51 15.44 -23.61
C SER A 345 -3.65 15.14 -22.38
N LYS A 346 -2.69 16.01 -22.03
CA LYS A 346 -1.75 15.79 -20.92
C LYS A 346 -2.41 16.09 -19.58
N PRO A 347 -2.47 15.14 -18.63
CA PRO A 347 -2.92 15.44 -17.28
C PRO A 347 -1.93 16.41 -16.63
N SER A 348 -2.35 17.64 -16.34
CA SER A 348 -1.48 18.67 -15.76
C SER A 348 -2.20 19.39 -14.64
N VAL A 349 -1.52 19.62 -13.53
CA VAL A 349 -1.96 20.51 -12.43
C VAL A 349 -1.36 21.91 -12.56
N SER A 350 -0.35 22.08 -13.42
CA SER A 350 0.18 23.40 -13.78
C SER A 350 -0.64 24.01 -14.90
N ARG A 351 -0.76 25.34 -14.91
CA ARG A 351 -1.44 26.07 -16.00
C ARG A 351 -0.61 26.14 -17.29
N THR A 352 0.40 25.29 -17.42
CA THR A 352 1.31 25.27 -18.57
C THR A 352 0.66 24.70 -19.83
N PHE A 353 -0.27 23.74 -19.67
CA PHE A 353 -0.97 23.10 -20.78
C PHE A 353 -2.45 23.47 -20.80
N LEU A 354 -3.05 23.52 -22.00
CA LEU A 354 -4.47 23.81 -22.18
C LEU A 354 -5.37 22.74 -21.55
N SER A 355 -4.86 21.56 -21.25
CA SER A 355 -5.58 20.53 -20.50
C SER A 355 -6.07 20.98 -19.13
N CYS A 356 -5.45 22.00 -18.52
CA CYS A 356 -5.92 22.58 -17.26
C CYS A 356 -7.29 23.29 -17.36
N LEU A 357 -7.71 23.67 -18.57
CA LEU A 357 -9.01 24.27 -18.85
C LEU A 357 -10.13 23.24 -19.04
N THR A 358 -9.78 21.96 -19.21
CA THR A 358 -10.75 20.89 -19.46
C THR A 358 -10.97 20.05 -18.21
N LYS A 359 -12.22 19.65 -17.97
CA LYS A 359 -12.59 18.74 -16.88
C LYS A 359 -12.75 17.28 -17.37
N THR A 360 -12.40 17.00 -18.62
CA THR A 360 -12.47 15.64 -19.17
C THR A 360 -11.44 14.74 -18.47
N PRO A 361 -11.81 13.51 -18.08
CA PRO A 361 -10.87 12.57 -17.50
C PRO A 361 -9.69 12.31 -18.45
N LYS A 362 -8.48 12.24 -17.90
CA LYS A 362 -7.23 12.00 -18.62
C LYS A 362 -6.68 10.63 -18.29
N ASN A 363 -5.89 10.06 -19.20
CA ASN A 363 -5.16 8.83 -18.91
C ASN A 363 -4.10 9.06 -17.85
N LEU A 364 -3.86 8.05 -17.01
CA LEU A 364 -2.74 8.10 -16.07
C LEU A 364 -1.44 8.10 -16.86
N ASP A 365 -0.66 9.15 -16.69
CA ASP A 365 0.64 9.31 -17.31
C ASP A 365 1.63 9.71 -16.21
N VAL A 366 2.54 8.81 -15.88
CA VAL A 366 3.56 9.00 -14.84
C VAL A 366 4.96 9.17 -15.41
N ASN A 367 5.08 9.24 -16.73
CA ASN A 367 6.35 9.50 -17.41
C ASN A 367 6.80 10.96 -17.17
N MET A 368 8.08 11.14 -17.00
CA MET A 368 8.64 12.47 -16.76
C MET A 368 8.70 13.33 -18.02
N HIS A 369 8.64 12.74 -19.23
CA HIS A 369 8.68 13.42 -20.53
C HIS A 369 9.86 14.38 -20.69
N GLY A 370 11.05 13.89 -20.41
CA GLY A 370 12.29 14.65 -20.57
C GLY A 370 13.34 14.32 -19.51
N GLU A 371 14.50 14.92 -19.65
CA GLU A 371 15.65 14.74 -18.77
C GLU A 371 15.55 15.59 -17.50
N GLU A 372 16.19 15.12 -16.44
CA GLU A 372 16.32 15.85 -15.20
C GLU A 372 17.17 17.12 -15.39
N ARG A 373 16.72 18.21 -14.79
CA ARG A 373 17.39 19.52 -14.82
C ARG A 373 17.49 20.11 -13.43
N ALA A 374 18.33 21.12 -13.26
CA ALA A 374 18.44 21.84 -12.00
C ALA A 374 17.12 22.44 -11.54
N CYS A 375 16.91 22.46 -10.21
CA CYS A 375 15.72 23.05 -9.60
C CYS A 375 15.66 24.57 -9.88
N ILE A 376 14.55 25.02 -10.47
CA ILE A 376 14.31 26.45 -10.79
C ILE A 376 13.52 27.19 -9.70
N ASN A 377 13.32 26.61 -8.53
CA ASN A 377 12.56 27.16 -7.40
C ASN A 377 11.13 27.63 -7.74
N CYS A 378 10.42 26.97 -8.64
CA CYS A 378 9.08 27.36 -9.09
C CYS A 378 7.97 27.18 -8.04
N GLY A 379 8.20 26.42 -6.94
CA GLY A 379 7.27 26.21 -5.84
C GLY A 379 6.10 25.23 -6.13
N TYR A 380 6.01 24.64 -7.32
CA TYR A 380 4.90 23.73 -7.63
C TYR A 380 4.84 22.52 -6.69
N CYS A 381 5.98 21.95 -6.28
CA CYS A 381 6.05 20.83 -5.34
C CYS A 381 5.45 21.18 -3.97
N THR A 382 5.65 22.40 -3.47
CA THR A 382 5.05 22.91 -2.23
C THR A 382 3.54 23.17 -2.40
N ASN A 383 3.15 23.73 -3.55
CA ASN A 383 1.74 24.05 -3.80
C ASN A 383 0.85 22.82 -3.93
N ILE A 384 1.39 21.69 -4.38
CA ILE A 384 0.63 20.44 -4.54
C ILE A 384 0.66 19.57 -3.28
N CYS A 385 1.62 19.76 -2.37
CA CYS A 385 1.84 18.89 -1.22
C CYS A 385 0.67 18.98 -0.23
N PRO A 386 -0.03 17.85 0.07
CA PRO A 386 -1.18 17.85 0.96
C PRO A 386 -0.80 18.06 2.43
N ASN A 387 0.47 17.81 2.80
CA ASN A 387 1.02 18.00 4.14
C ASN A 387 1.80 19.32 4.27
N ASP A 388 1.58 20.27 3.37
CA ASP A 388 2.19 21.61 3.39
C ASP A 388 3.72 21.64 3.48
N LEU A 389 4.38 20.55 3.06
CA LEU A 389 5.84 20.45 3.08
C LEU A 389 6.47 21.31 1.98
N THR A 390 7.78 21.50 2.12
CA THR A 390 8.63 22.17 1.12
C THR A 390 9.61 21.17 0.46
N PRO A 391 9.15 20.28 -0.45
CA PRO A 391 9.97 19.17 -0.96
C PRO A 391 11.28 19.60 -1.61
N SER A 392 11.33 20.79 -2.24
CA SER A 392 12.57 21.31 -2.84
C SER A 392 13.62 21.70 -1.81
N PHE A 393 13.23 22.19 -0.63
CA PHE A 393 14.17 22.50 0.45
C PHE A 393 14.63 21.22 1.14
N ILE A 394 13.71 20.27 1.42
CA ILE A 394 14.07 18.95 1.93
C ILE A 394 15.08 18.27 1.01
N MET A 395 14.84 18.28 -0.31
CA MET A 395 15.78 17.72 -1.29
C MET A 395 17.17 18.38 -1.19
N LYS A 396 17.23 19.73 -1.12
CA LYS A 396 18.50 20.46 -1.05
C LYS A 396 19.27 20.12 0.23
N ALA A 397 18.60 20.04 1.38
CA ALA A 397 19.20 19.65 2.64
C ALA A 397 19.78 18.21 2.55
N LEU A 398 19.01 17.26 2.01
CA LEU A 398 19.48 15.87 1.82
C LEU A 398 20.67 15.78 0.85
N LEU A 399 20.70 16.57 -0.23
CA LEU A 399 21.82 16.61 -1.17
C LEU A 399 23.09 17.27 -0.58
N SER A 400 22.92 18.03 0.49
CA SER A 400 24.02 18.64 1.26
C SER A 400 24.41 17.83 2.50
N ASP A 401 23.89 16.58 2.64
CA ASP A 401 24.04 15.72 3.80
C ASP A 401 23.58 16.35 5.13
N ASP A 402 22.68 17.35 5.06
CA ASP A 402 22.10 18.01 6.22
C ASP A 402 20.74 17.38 6.59
N ILE A 403 20.80 16.32 7.38
CA ILE A 403 19.62 15.61 7.81
C ILE A 403 18.79 16.42 8.84
N GLU A 404 19.44 17.27 9.65
CA GLU A 404 18.74 18.07 10.67
C GLU A 404 17.83 19.11 10.01
N ASP A 405 18.34 19.81 9.00
CA ASP A 405 17.55 20.72 8.18
C ASP A 405 16.43 19.97 7.43
N ALA A 406 16.70 18.82 6.84
CA ALA A 406 15.67 18.04 6.18
C ALA A 406 14.53 17.63 7.14
N LEU A 407 14.84 17.25 8.38
CA LEU A 407 13.87 16.96 9.43
C LEU A 407 13.09 18.21 9.86
N SER A 408 13.76 19.37 9.95
CA SER A 408 13.13 20.64 10.29
C SER A 408 12.10 21.08 9.24
N TYR A 409 12.35 20.79 7.96
CA TYR A 409 11.42 21.01 6.85
C TYR A 409 10.32 19.97 6.73
N GLY A 410 10.23 19.00 7.66
CA GLY A 410 9.15 18.03 7.76
C GLY A 410 9.37 16.75 6.96
N LEU A 411 10.61 16.30 6.73
CA LEU A 411 10.90 15.07 5.99
C LEU A 411 10.05 13.87 6.48
N LEU A 412 9.89 13.71 7.79
CA LEU A 412 9.14 12.58 8.37
C LEU A 412 7.61 12.66 8.16
N ASP A 413 7.09 13.82 7.79
CA ASP A 413 5.68 14.00 7.46
C ASP A 413 5.38 13.70 5.97
N CYS A 414 6.36 13.28 5.19
CA CYS A 414 6.18 12.95 3.78
C CYS A 414 5.39 11.65 3.60
N ALA A 415 4.20 11.75 2.98
CA ALA A 415 3.35 10.59 2.65
C ALA A 415 3.88 9.74 1.47
N ARG A 416 5.01 10.11 0.84
CA ARG A 416 5.57 9.44 -0.35
C ARG A 416 4.56 9.27 -1.50
N CYS A 417 3.65 10.23 -1.66
CA CYS A 417 2.56 10.15 -2.64
C CYS A 417 2.99 10.37 -4.10
N GLY A 418 4.18 10.91 -4.35
CA GLY A 418 4.75 11.12 -5.68
C GLY A 418 4.32 12.40 -6.39
N LEU A 419 3.40 13.19 -5.84
CA LEU A 419 2.89 14.39 -6.52
C LEU A 419 3.95 15.48 -6.75
N CYS A 420 4.90 15.64 -5.83
CA CYS A 420 5.97 16.61 -5.96
C CYS A 420 6.89 16.33 -7.17
N SER A 421 7.22 15.05 -7.44
CA SER A 421 7.94 14.64 -8.64
C SER A 421 7.10 14.88 -9.89
N TYR A 422 5.82 14.50 -9.83
CA TYR A 422 4.92 14.60 -10.97
C TYR A 422 4.76 16.02 -11.51
N VAL A 423 4.65 17.02 -10.61
CA VAL A 423 4.46 18.42 -11.00
C VAL A 423 5.77 19.14 -11.30
N CYS A 424 6.92 18.50 -11.11
CA CYS A 424 8.22 19.15 -11.26
C CYS A 424 8.53 19.48 -12.73
N PRO A 425 8.64 20.75 -13.14
CA PRO A 425 8.99 21.10 -14.50
C PRO A 425 10.45 20.76 -14.83
N SER A 426 11.33 20.67 -13.82
CA SER A 426 12.72 20.24 -13.94
C SER A 426 12.90 18.73 -13.95
N LYS A 427 11.82 17.94 -13.92
CA LYS A 427 11.83 16.48 -14.00
C LYS A 427 12.62 15.77 -12.87
N ILE A 428 12.69 16.40 -11.70
CA ILE A 428 13.40 15.86 -10.54
C ILE A 428 12.51 14.81 -9.85
N GLU A 429 13.07 13.63 -9.58
CA GLU A 429 12.39 12.55 -8.85
C GLU A 429 12.41 12.81 -7.33
N LEU A 430 11.79 13.91 -6.92
CA LEU A 430 11.75 14.37 -5.51
C LEU A 430 11.31 13.27 -4.56
N VAL A 431 10.28 12.49 -4.91
CA VAL A 431 9.78 11.43 -4.03
C VAL A 431 10.82 10.35 -3.77
N GLN A 432 11.68 10.03 -4.72
CA GLN A 432 12.74 9.04 -4.54
C GLN A 432 13.82 9.58 -3.59
N ILE A 433 14.23 10.85 -3.78
CA ILE A 433 15.23 11.51 -2.91
C ILE A 433 14.71 11.58 -1.47
N LEU A 434 13.47 12.05 -1.27
CA LEU A 434 12.87 12.16 0.05
C LEU A 434 12.69 10.76 0.70
N SER A 435 12.23 9.78 -0.06
CA SER A 435 12.07 8.40 0.44
C SER A 435 13.39 7.79 0.86
N PHE A 436 14.45 8.00 0.06
CA PHE A 436 15.80 7.53 0.40
C PHE A 436 16.30 8.19 1.70
N GLY A 437 16.12 9.51 1.85
CA GLY A 437 16.49 10.24 3.06
C GLY A 437 15.76 9.73 4.31
N MET A 438 14.44 9.50 4.20
CA MET A 438 13.66 8.90 5.29
C MET A 438 14.15 7.50 5.65
N ASP A 439 14.41 6.65 4.64
CA ASP A 439 14.84 5.27 4.84
C ASP A 439 16.25 5.19 5.46
N SER A 440 17.16 6.08 5.06
CA SER A 440 18.49 6.17 5.66
C SER A 440 18.40 6.61 7.12
N HIS A 441 17.67 7.69 7.39
CA HIS A 441 17.47 8.18 8.76
C HIS A 441 16.82 7.13 9.69
N TYR A 442 15.87 6.34 9.17
CA TYR A 442 15.24 5.29 9.94
C TYR A 442 16.20 4.13 10.24
N LYS A 443 17.03 3.73 9.26
CA LYS A 443 18.03 2.67 9.44
C LYS A 443 19.14 3.06 10.41
N ASP A 444 19.52 4.33 10.45
CA ASP A 444 20.58 4.83 11.36
C ASP A 444 20.12 4.85 12.82
N LYS A 445 18.80 4.80 13.06
CA LYS A 445 18.20 4.71 14.41
C LYS A 445 18.05 3.28 14.93
N GLU A 446 18.16 2.27 14.05
CA GLU A 446 18.10 0.83 14.37
C GLU A 446 19.48 0.27 14.72
#